data_181650dbcf7e81ee3813d1191614b030
#
_entry.id   181650dbcf7e81ee3813d1191614b030
#
_cell.length_a   1.000
_cell.length_b   1.000
_cell.length_c   1.000
_cell.angle_alpha   90.00
_cell.angle_beta   90.00
_cell.angle_gamma   90.00
#
_symmetry.space_group_name_H-M   'P 1'
#
loop_
_entity.id
_entity.type
_entity.pdbx_description
1 polymer ?
#
loop_
_entity_poly.entity_id
_entity_poly.type
_entity_poly.pdbx_seq_one_letter_code
_entity_poly.pdbx_strand_id
1 'polypeptide(L)'
;MTNTIETRYPTASWGEFGHSIINNLELKKTAQGEFHGPCPSCSGTDRFWIKEFQGEVMVNCRKCNDYKSIKDRLRDLSLWPEEGHVSQPAEKKTDIDWPERDPMNNHPYLEKKRINLHNAKIEGDRLVIPVIDATGRKVGSQSIDADGRKKFSYQLPVIGNFSVIGGPITDLTYIAEGWATAATVHEATGKPCVFALNAGNIVPVVEALQKAKPNAELVIAGDNDSAGIKECERAFEEFGVDYLLPEQEGWDFSDLWIAQGPEATRKALTVESVMDQVFMPNEAIPQLSRNYLVKGWLGEGQMSVIYGPSNVGKSFFALDMSWHVSCSEAWNGHKVIGGSVLYLATEGGMAFHNRVVALSKQYPDHKDVKLAVRPAPVNLLDGEIDMAVLEKLCREVSRRHGKVKLIVVDTLSRSMAGGNENSPEDMTRFIGNCDKMRNMTGAHVAIVHHSGKDKAAGARGHSSLRAATDTEIELDYDENTGMRTAKATKQRDMETGAVFSFKLNVVDLGMDEDGDVVTTCTVQQASESEIEEANRPRIKGKNQVLIRQVFTQLRGEGVGRANPAGVGFPEPRTHWMIEEETVKDHFAGKVSSSSNPRSVYKQAMDALIGSGHAVLNDGFIWFTDSNGKYKE
;
A
#
# COMPACT_ATOMS: atom_id res chain seq x y z
N MET A 1 46.35 -8.58 -12.11
CA MET A 1 45.06 -8.84 -11.44
C MET A 1 44.50 -7.49 -11.03
N THR A 2 43.70 -6.90 -11.88
CA THR A 2 43.10 -5.58 -11.70
C THR A 2 41.75 -5.78 -11.05
N ASN A 3 41.65 -5.45 -9.76
CA ASN A 3 40.38 -5.39 -9.04
C ASN A 3 39.57 -4.19 -9.57
N THR A 4 38.56 -4.47 -10.38
CA THR A 4 37.52 -3.51 -10.75
C THR A 4 36.55 -3.42 -9.58
N ILE A 5 36.63 -2.36 -8.81
CA ILE A 5 35.62 -2.02 -7.79
C ILE A 5 34.43 -1.42 -8.54
N GLU A 6 33.38 -2.22 -8.74
CA GLU A 6 32.07 -1.69 -9.14
C GLU A 6 31.48 -0.89 -7.98
N THR A 7 31.66 0.42 -8.00
CA THR A 7 30.92 1.32 -7.12
C THR A 7 29.56 1.60 -7.73
N ARG A 8 28.51 0.92 -7.24
CA ARG A 8 27.11 1.28 -7.51
C ARG A 8 26.81 2.61 -6.81
N TYR A 9 26.58 3.66 -7.57
CA TYR A 9 26.11 4.94 -7.09
C TYR A 9 24.58 4.98 -7.04
N PRO A 10 23.96 5.67 -6.08
CA PRO A 10 22.50 5.86 -6.09
C PRO A 10 22.11 6.70 -7.32
N THR A 11 21.18 6.22 -8.09
CA THR A 11 20.84 6.66 -9.46
C THR A 11 19.88 7.86 -9.53
N ALA A 12 19.58 8.53 -8.44
CA ALA A 12 18.45 9.47 -8.41
C ALA A 12 18.82 10.98 -8.47
N SER A 13 20.08 11.40 -8.25
CA SER A 13 20.40 12.82 -8.04
C SER A 13 21.23 13.55 -9.11
N TRP A 14 21.98 12.85 -9.92
CA TRP A 14 23.00 13.52 -10.78
C TRP A 14 22.56 13.86 -12.21
N GLY A 15 21.39 13.50 -12.68
CA GLY A 15 21.04 13.60 -14.09
C GLY A 15 21.98 12.80 -15.02
N GLU A 16 21.52 12.42 -16.20
CA GLU A 16 22.31 11.59 -17.14
C GLU A 16 23.66 12.22 -17.51
N PHE A 17 23.73 13.54 -17.64
CA PHE A 17 24.95 14.21 -18.04
C PHE A 17 25.98 14.35 -16.89
N GLY A 18 25.57 14.48 -15.64
CA GLY A 18 26.49 14.49 -14.49
C GLY A 18 27.27 13.18 -14.37
N HIS A 19 26.60 12.06 -14.50
CA HIS A 19 27.23 10.74 -14.54
C HIS A 19 28.14 10.57 -15.77
N SER A 20 27.73 11.10 -16.92
CA SER A 20 28.54 11.09 -18.14
C SER A 20 29.87 11.84 -17.95
N ILE A 21 29.87 13.02 -17.32
CA ILE A 21 31.08 13.78 -17.02
C ILE A 21 31.99 13.00 -16.08
N ILE A 22 31.45 12.43 -14.98
CA ILE A 22 32.21 11.65 -13.99
C ILE A 22 32.94 10.49 -14.65
N ASN A 23 32.23 9.73 -15.48
CA ASN A 23 32.78 8.53 -16.13
C ASN A 23 33.79 8.86 -17.23
N ASN A 24 33.50 9.86 -18.09
CA ASN A 24 34.37 10.19 -19.23
C ASN A 24 35.65 10.91 -18.80
N LEU A 25 35.62 11.65 -17.71
CA LEU A 25 36.81 12.31 -17.15
C LEU A 25 37.50 11.53 -16.01
N GLU A 26 37.04 10.29 -15.76
CA GLU A 26 37.55 9.38 -14.71
C GLU A 26 37.69 10.05 -13.34
N LEU A 27 36.65 10.81 -12.94
CA LEU A 27 36.71 11.59 -11.70
C LEU A 27 36.59 10.69 -10.47
N LYS A 28 37.36 11.00 -9.43
CA LYS A 28 37.38 10.25 -8.17
C LYS A 28 36.54 10.92 -7.10
N LYS A 29 35.70 10.15 -6.41
CA LYS A 29 34.84 10.64 -5.32
C LYS A 29 35.69 11.05 -4.11
N THR A 30 35.41 12.21 -3.52
CA THR A 30 36.02 12.68 -2.27
C THR A 30 35.09 12.44 -1.07
N ALA A 31 35.63 12.63 0.15
CA ALA A 31 34.87 12.44 1.40
C ALA A 31 33.66 13.38 1.57
N GLN A 32 33.58 14.46 0.80
CA GLN A 32 32.53 15.49 0.87
C GLN A 32 31.44 15.32 -0.22
N GLY A 33 31.39 14.17 -0.93
CA GLY A 33 30.41 13.95 -1.98
C GLY A 33 30.68 14.65 -3.32
N GLU A 34 31.82 15.35 -3.44
CA GLU A 34 32.31 15.92 -4.69
C GLU A 34 33.15 14.89 -5.46
N PHE A 35 33.25 15.06 -6.78
CA PHE A 35 34.14 14.27 -7.63
C PHE A 35 35.24 15.17 -8.18
N HIS A 36 36.49 14.72 -8.09
CA HIS A 36 37.66 15.47 -8.49
C HIS A 36 38.48 14.74 -9.55
N GLY A 37 39.14 15.50 -10.43
CA GLY A 37 40.00 14.94 -11.44
C GLY A 37 40.60 15.98 -12.39
N PRO A 38 41.04 15.55 -13.60
CA PRO A 38 41.64 16.43 -14.56
C PRO A 38 40.67 17.49 -15.08
N CYS A 39 41.17 18.73 -15.21
CA CYS A 39 40.36 19.82 -15.74
C CYS A 39 40.31 19.73 -17.28
N PRO A 40 39.13 19.70 -17.90
CA PRO A 40 39.00 19.62 -19.34
C PRO A 40 39.49 20.86 -20.09
N SER A 41 39.58 22.02 -19.39
CA SER A 41 40.01 23.29 -19.97
C SER A 41 41.52 23.56 -19.75
N CYS A 42 42.08 23.36 -18.55
CA CYS A 42 43.47 23.72 -18.25
C CYS A 42 44.40 22.54 -18.00
N SER A 43 43.97 21.31 -18.25
CA SER A 43 44.75 20.07 -18.15
C SER A 43 45.39 19.77 -16.78
N GLY A 44 44.88 20.36 -15.71
CA GLY A 44 45.35 20.08 -14.34
C GLY A 44 44.80 18.73 -13.86
N THR A 45 45.64 17.92 -13.18
CA THR A 45 45.35 16.48 -12.92
C THR A 45 44.30 16.22 -11.83
N ASP A 46 44.06 17.15 -10.89
CA ASP A 46 43.20 16.93 -9.71
C ASP A 46 42.46 18.19 -9.23
N ARG A 47 42.34 19.20 -10.09
CA ARG A 47 41.84 20.53 -9.72
C ARG A 47 40.45 20.83 -10.19
N PHE A 48 39.93 20.06 -11.12
CA PHE A 48 38.54 20.09 -11.54
C PHE A 48 37.68 19.36 -10.52
N TRP A 49 36.52 19.95 -10.21
CA TRP A 49 35.54 19.29 -9.38
C TRP A 49 34.14 19.45 -9.94
N ILE A 50 33.31 18.45 -9.66
CA ILE A 50 31.89 18.40 -9.96
C ILE A 50 31.14 17.99 -8.73
N LYS A 51 30.01 18.64 -8.46
CA LYS A 51 29.05 18.27 -7.42
C LYS A 51 27.65 18.64 -7.85
N GLU A 52 26.69 17.97 -7.26
CA GLU A 52 25.30 18.39 -7.32
C GLU A 52 25.01 19.36 -6.18
N PHE A 53 24.30 20.41 -6.49
CA PHE A 53 23.80 21.34 -5.50
C PHE A 53 22.40 21.82 -5.93
N GLN A 54 21.40 21.57 -5.13
CA GLN A 54 19.99 21.93 -5.40
C GLN A 54 19.45 21.43 -6.74
N GLY A 55 19.79 20.21 -7.12
CA GLY A 55 19.35 19.60 -8.39
C GLY A 55 20.12 20.07 -9.63
N GLU A 56 21.10 20.97 -9.45
CA GLU A 56 21.96 21.44 -10.54
C GLU A 56 23.37 20.85 -10.43
N VAL A 57 23.93 20.48 -11.58
CA VAL A 57 25.32 20.02 -11.66
C VAL A 57 26.26 21.22 -11.71
N MET A 58 27.03 21.41 -10.65
CA MET A 58 28.02 22.46 -10.55
C MET A 58 29.40 21.91 -10.91
N VAL A 59 30.11 22.63 -11.74
CA VAL A 59 31.51 22.31 -12.14
C VAL A 59 32.41 23.53 -11.97
N ASN A 60 33.63 23.32 -11.52
CA ASN A 60 34.66 24.37 -11.52
C ASN A 60 36.07 23.79 -11.42
N CYS A 61 37.06 24.60 -11.62
CA CYS A 61 38.47 24.23 -11.47
C CYS A 61 39.20 25.22 -10.52
N ARG A 62 39.84 24.68 -9.51
CA ARG A 62 40.56 25.47 -8.48
C ARG A 62 41.75 26.30 -9.04
N LYS A 63 42.18 26.05 -10.29
CA LYS A 63 43.27 26.78 -10.93
C LYS A 63 42.78 27.82 -11.92
N CYS A 64 42.03 27.41 -12.93
CA CYS A 64 41.60 28.36 -13.94
C CYS A 64 40.39 29.19 -13.48
N ASN A 65 39.57 28.66 -12.60
CA ASN A 65 38.35 29.29 -12.06
C ASN A 65 37.46 29.92 -13.14
N ASP A 66 37.51 29.38 -14.36
CA ASP A 66 36.82 29.86 -15.53
C ASP A 66 35.68 28.89 -15.91
N TYR A 67 34.56 29.12 -15.28
CA TYR A 67 33.34 28.30 -15.43
C TYR A 67 32.84 28.25 -16.90
N LYS A 68 33.00 29.38 -17.62
CA LYS A 68 32.52 29.44 -19.02
C LYS A 68 33.37 28.56 -19.92
N SER A 69 34.69 28.70 -19.88
CA SER A 69 35.61 27.87 -20.68
C SER A 69 35.52 26.38 -20.32
N ILE A 70 35.24 26.05 -19.06
CA ILE A 70 35.01 24.65 -18.65
C ILE A 70 33.76 24.10 -19.28
N LYS A 71 32.64 24.84 -19.23
CA LYS A 71 31.38 24.43 -19.87
C LYS A 71 31.49 24.30 -21.38
N ASP A 72 32.12 25.26 -22.03
CA ASP A 72 32.33 25.23 -23.47
C ASP A 72 33.18 24.01 -23.87
N ARG A 73 34.21 23.68 -23.10
CA ARG A 73 35.01 22.47 -23.34
C ARG A 73 34.25 21.17 -23.08
N LEU A 74 33.36 21.14 -22.09
CA LEU A 74 32.50 20.00 -21.84
C LEU A 74 31.47 19.83 -22.94
N ARG A 75 31.00 20.92 -23.58
CA ARG A 75 30.12 20.87 -24.77
C ARG A 75 30.86 20.30 -25.98
N ASP A 76 32.09 20.77 -26.24
CA ASP A 76 32.95 20.23 -27.29
C ASP A 76 33.14 18.69 -27.18
N LEU A 77 33.14 18.20 -25.95
CA LEU A 77 33.26 16.79 -25.65
C LEU A 77 31.89 16.06 -25.64
N SER A 78 30.80 16.75 -25.98
CA SER A 78 29.41 16.25 -25.87
C SER A 78 29.02 15.80 -24.46
N LEU A 79 29.66 16.35 -23.44
CA LEU A 79 29.42 16.05 -22.02
C LEU A 79 28.61 17.14 -21.29
N TRP A 80 28.20 18.20 -21.99
CA TRP A 80 27.33 19.26 -21.46
C TRP A 80 26.25 19.61 -22.49
N PRO A 81 24.98 19.77 -22.09
CA PRO A 81 23.90 20.08 -23.03
C PRO A 81 24.11 21.44 -23.70
N GLU A 82 23.69 21.55 -24.97
CA GLU A 82 23.66 22.82 -25.72
C GLU A 82 22.61 23.77 -25.11
N GLU A 83 22.83 25.08 -25.18
CA GLU A 83 21.85 26.09 -24.75
C GLU A 83 20.58 26.00 -25.60
N GLY A 84 19.52 25.43 -25.03
CA GLY A 84 18.21 25.25 -25.72
C GLY A 84 17.49 23.97 -25.39
N HIS A 85 18.13 22.97 -24.85
CA HIS A 85 17.47 21.75 -24.35
C HIS A 85 17.45 21.68 -22.82
N VAL A 86 16.85 22.69 -22.18
CA VAL A 86 16.20 22.49 -20.91
C VAL A 86 14.82 21.93 -21.27
N SER A 87 14.60 20.65 -21.07
CA SER A 87 13.24 20.14 -20.90
C SER A 87 12.67 20.89 -19.68
N GLN A 88 11.95 21.97 -19.95
CA GLN A 88 11.14 22.60 -18.92
C GLN A 88 10.24 21.52 -18.35
N PRO A 89 10.20 21.32 -17.02
CA PRO A 89 9.08 20.64 -16.41
C PRO A 89 7.85 21.40 -16.91
N ALA A 90 6.85 20.70 -17.42
CA ALA A 90 5.62 21.31 -17.87
C ALA A 90 5.11 22.20 -16.72
N GLU A 91 5.23 23.52 -16.87
CA GLU A 91 4.59 24.50 -16.03
C GLU A 91 3.09 24.28 -16.14
N LYS A 92 2.53 23.48 -15.23
CA LYS A 92 1.17 23.72 -14.77
C LYS A 92 1.27 25.04 -14.00
N LYS A 93 0.96 26.16 -14.66
CA LYS A 93 0.55 27.38 -13.99
C LYS A 93 -0.75 27.06 -13.24
N THR A 94 -0.64 26.56 -12.04
CA THR A 94 -1.66 26.74 -11.03
C THR A 94 -1.44 28.18 -10.54
N ASP A 95 -2.40 29.04 -10.73
CA ASP A 95 -2.46 30.32 -10.04
C ASP A 95 -2.48 30.00 -8.54
N ILE A 96 -1.30 30.06 -7.91
CA ILE A 96 -1.19 29.87 -6.46
C ILE A 96 -1.69 31.15 -5.81
N ASP A 97 -2.77 31.06 -5.07
CA ASP A 97 -3.32 32.14 -4.26
C ASP A 97 -2.43 32.38 -3.04
N TRP A 98 -1.57 33.39 -3.13
CA TRP A 98 -0.63 33.72 -2.06
C TRP A 98 -1.24 34.69 -1.05
N PRO A 99 -1.01 34.52 0.28
CA PRO A 99 -1.41 35.49 1.28
C PRO A 99 -0.83 36.88 1.00
N GLU A 100 -1.61 37.94 1.28
CA GLU A 100 -1.11 39.31 1.20
C GLU A 100 0.08 39.50 2.13
N ARG A 101 1.14 40.14 1.60
CA ARG A 101 2.35 40.48 2.35
C ARG A 101 2.33 41.97 2.65
N ASP A 102 2.75 42.32 3.87
CA ASP A 102 2.90 43.73 4.27
C ASP A 102 4.01 44.41 3.44
N PRO A 103 3.71 45.34 2.57
CA PRO A 103 4.69 45.99 1.70
C PRO A 103 5.72 46.84 2.47
N MET A 104 5.47 47.15 3.74
CA MET A 104 6.41 47.91 4.60
C MET A 104 7.57 47.02 5.13
N ASN A 105 7.46 45.69 5.03
CA ASN A 105 8.44 44.73 5.54
C ASN A 105 9.36 44.23 4.40
N ASN A 106 10.09 45.14 3.79
CA ASN A 106 10.89 44.83 2.60
C ASN A 106 12.30 44.36 3.01
N HIS A 107 12.49 43.02 3.08
CA HIS A 107 13.80 42.39 3.29
C HIS A 107 13.97 41.24 2.28
N PRO A 108 15.11 41.12 1.56
CA PRO A 108 15.30 40.13 0.49
C PRO A 108 15.06 38.68 0.93
N TYR A 109 15.42 38.33 2.16
CA TYR A 109 15.16 36.99 2.72
C TYR A 109 13.67 36.68 2.85
N LEU A 110 12.83 37.66 3.28
CA LEU A 110 11.38 37.49 3.39
C LEU A 110 10.76 37.33 2.00
N GLU A 111 11.22 38.09 1.01
CA GLU A 111 10.79 37.96 -0.38
C GLU A 111 11.10 36.59 -0.94
N LYS A 112 12.34 36.11 -0.77
CA LYS A 112 12.80 34.81 -1.22
C LYS A 112 12.00 33.66 -0.61
N LYS A 113 11.67 33.77 0.70
CA LYS A 113 10.93 32.74 1.44
C LYS A 113 9.39 32.93 1.38
N ARG A 114 8.92 34.03 0.81
CA ARG A 114 7.48 34.38 0.67
C ARG A 114 6.72 34.37 1.99
N ILE A 115 7.34 34.91 3.05
CA ILE A 115 6.80 34.96 4.41
C ILE A 115 6.81 36.41 4.94
N ASN A 116 6.02 36.67 5.99
CA ASN A 116 5.95 37.94 6.68
C ASN A 116 7.03 38.09 7.77
N LEU A 117 7.18 39.30 8.32
CA LEU A 117 8.21 39.65 9.30
C LEU A 117 7.95 39.04 10.69
N HIS A 118 6.69 38.82 11.04
CA HIS A 118 6.24 38.27 12.33
C HIS A 118 6.90 38.95 13.54
N ASN A 119 7.56 38.13 14.40
CA ASN A 119 8.23 38.58 15.61
C ASN A 119 9.65 39.09 15.39
N ALA A 120 10.16 39.07 14.16
CA ALA A 120 11.48 39.62 13.82
C ALA A 120 11.44 41.14 13.72
N LYS A 121 12.62 41.78 13.76
CA LYS A 121 12.81 43.19 13.48
C LYS A 121 13.90 43.33 12.40
N ILE A 122 13.74 44.34 11.53
CA ILE A 122 14.75 44.67 10.55
C ILE A 122 15.72 45.67 11.22
N GLU A 123 16.99 45.29 11.37
CA GLU A 123 18.06 46.13 11.89
C GLU A 123 19.20 46.18 10.85
N GLY A 124 19.26 47.27 10.10
CA GLY A 124 20.17 47.43 8.96
C GLY A 124 19.76 46.43 7.84
N ASP A 125 20.68 45.55 7.46
CA ASP A 125 20.50 44.52 6.44
C ASP A 125 20.15 43.14 7.02
N ARG A 126 19.75 43.09 8.29
CA ARG A 126 19.48 41.82 8.99
C ARG A 126 18.12 41.78 9.63
N LEU A 127 17.51 40.59 9.60
CA LEU A 127 16.39 40.24 10.45
C LEU A 127 16.93 39.85 11.83
N VAL A 128 16.40 40.43 12.88
CA VAL A 128 16.76 40.12 14.28
C VAL A 128 15.56 39.48 14.97
N ILE A 129 15.71 38.22 15.32
CA ILE A 129 14.66 37.39 15.93
C ILE A 129 14.97 37.26 17.43
N PRO A 130 14.04 37.63 18.33
CA PRO A 130 14.23 37.46 19.76
C PRO A 130 14.21 35.97 20.15
N VAL A 131 15.12 35.56 21.06
CA VAL A 131 15.12 34.24 21.67
C VAL A 131 14.74 34.35 23.13
N ILE A 132 13.84 33.51 23.58
CA ILE A 132 13.27 33.47 24.93
C ILE A 132 13.51 32.13 25.62
N ASP A 133 13.49 32.10 26.93
CA ASP A 133 13.38 30.88 27.72
C ASP A 133 11.90 30.45 27.91
N ALA A 134 11.67 29.28 28.51
CA ALA A 134 10.33 28.75 28.75
C ALA A 134 9.45 29.62 29.69
N THR A 135 10.04 30.60 30.39
CA THR A 135 9.29 31.58 31.20
C THR A 135 8.87 32.82 30.38
N GLY A 136 9.30 32.92 29.12
CA GLY A 136 9.06 34.06 28.24
C GLY A 136 10.09 35.20 28.37
N ARG A 137 11.15 35.04 29.17
CA ARG A 137 12.20 36.05 29.34
C ARG A 137 13.14 36.00 28.14
N LYS A 138 13.41 37.17 27.56
CA LYS A 138 14.40 37.30 26.47
C LYS A 138 15.82 36.95 26.96
N VAL A 139 16.47 35.98 26.30
CA VAL A 139 17.84 35.51 26.60
C VAL A 139 18.86 35.91 25.53
N GLY A 140 18.41 36.38 24.38
CA GLY A 140 19.25 36.84 23.29
C GLY A 140 18.49 36.96 21.96
N SER A 141 19.20 36.83 20.85
CA SER A 141 18.62 36.90 19.53
C SER A 141 19.40 36.06 18.52
N GLN A 142 18.70 35.66 17.41
CA GLN A 142 19.34 35.21 16.18
C GLN A 142 19.15 36.29 15.11
N SER A 143 20.17 36.54 14.30
CA SER A 143 20.06 37.42 13.14
C SER A 143 20.25 36.64 11.84
N ILE A 144 19.50 37.03 10.79
CA ILE A 144 19.55 36.42 9.46
C ILE A 144 19.80 37.55 8.45
N ASP A 145 20.82 37.43 7.60
CA ASP A 145 21.08 38.40 6.53
C ASP A 145 20.25 38.10 5.25
N ALA A 146 20.42 38.94 4.25
CA ALA A 146 19.72 38.80 2.96
C ALA A 146 20.01 37.47 2.26
N ASP A 147 21.20 36.90 2.44
CA ASP A 147 21.60 35.61 1.87
C ASP A 147 21.10 34.39 2.68
N GLY A 148 20.50 34.63 3.87
CA GLY A 148 20.06 33.60 4.78
C GLY A 148 21.12 33.09 5.76
N ARG A 149 22.24 33.77 5.88
CA ARG A 149 23.30 33.41 6.85
C ARG A 149 22.86 33.78 8.25
N LYS A 150 22.84 32.79 9.13
CA LYS A 150 22.38 32.91 10.52
C LYS A 150 23.55 33.25 11.45
N LYS A 151 23.33 34.13 12.43
CA LYS A 151 24.29 34.48 13.49
C LYS A 151 23.56 34.63 14.81
N PHE A 152 24.07 34.02 15.86
CA PHE A 152 23.57 34.20 17.23
C PHE A 152 24.18 35.41 17.91
N SER A 153 23.44 36.05 18.81
CA SER A 153 24.00 37.06 19.73
C SER A 153 25.07 36.42 20.62
N TYR A 154 26.02 37.23 21.07
CA TYR A 154 27.13 36.77 21.89
C TYR A 154 26.65 36.01 23.13
N GLN A 155 27.23 34.82 23.40
CA GLN A 155 26.89 33.94 24.52
C GLN A 155 25.40 33.56 24.64
N LEU A 156 24.66 33.46 23.52
CA LEU A 156 23.29 32.98 23.55
C LEU A 156 23.25 31.53 24.09
N PRO A 157 22.54 31.27 25.20
CA PRO A 157 22.24 29.90 25.61
C PRO A 157 21.23 29.30 24.67
N VAL A 158 21.64 28.31 23.83
CA VAL A 158 20.75 27.72 22.80
C VAL A 158 19.83 26.63 23.39
N ILE A 159 20.40 25.77 24.25
CA ILE A 159 19.71 24.57 24.73
C ILE A 159 18.41 24.92 25.48
N GLY A 160 17.27 24.37 25.00
CA GLY A 160 15.96 24.57 25.59
C GLY A 160 15.36 25.97 25.42
N ASN A 161 16.09 26.91 24.74
CA ASN A 161 15.58 28.24 24.44
C ASN A 161 15.08 28.30 22.99
N PHE A 162 14.10 29.16 22.73
CA PHE A 162 13.38 29.17 21.48
C PHE A 162 12.83 30.57 21.14
N SER A 163 12.16 30.71 20.01
CA SER A 163 11.32 31.85 19.68
C SER A 163 9.92 31.37 19.34
N VAL A 164 8.91 32.23 19.38
CA VAL A 164 7.50 31.88 19.08
C VAL A 164 6.97 32.83 18.02
N ILE A 165 6.31 32.29 17.02
CA ILE A 165 5.58 33.00 15.97
C ILE A 165 4.08 32.72 16.14
N GLY A 166 3.22 33.72 15.93
CA GLY A 166 1.79 33.55 15.91
C GLY A 166 1.07 33.64 17.26
N GLY A 167 1.76 34.17 18.28
CA GLY A 167 1.13 34.44 19.59
C GLY A 167 1.52 33.42 20.67
N PRO A 168 0.73 33.34 21.76
CA PRO A 168 1.04 32.46 22.87
C PRO A 168 0.89 30.99 22.51
N ILE A 169 1.64 30.14 23.20
CA ILE A 169 1.52 28.69 23.10
C ILE A 169 0.14 28.28 23.60
N THR A 170 -0.64 27.65 22.73
CA THR A 170 -2.03 27.21 22.95
C THR A 170 -2.17 25.69 22.87
N ASP A 171 -3.40 25.17 22.74
CA ASP A 171 -3.70 23.74 22.71
C ASP A 171 -2.90 23.00 21.64
N LEU A 172 -2.92 23.48 20.38
CA LEU A 172 -2.08 22.94 19.31
C LEU A 172 -0.98 23.95 18.97
N THR A 173 0.27 23.56 19.13
CA THR A 173 1.46 24.37 18.86
C THR A 173 2.48 23.55 18.08
N TYR A 174 2.93 24.10 16.97
CA TYR A 174 3.99 23.46 16.18
C TYR A 174 5.37 23.81 16.69
N ILE A 175 6.36 22.96 16.38
CA ILE A 175 7.77 23.19 16.62
C ILE A 175 8.51 22.97 15.30
N ALA A 176 9.31 23.94 14.86
CA ALA A 176 10.14 23.86 13.67
C ALA A 176 11.60 24.14 13.97
N GLU A 177 12.53 23.61 13.15
CA GLU A 177 13.95 23.84 13.30
C GLU A 177 14.31 25.29 13.00
N GLY A 178 13.85 25.80 11.84
CA GLY A 178 14.23 27.09 11.28
C GLY A 178 13.16 28.16 11.43
N TRP A 179 13.58 29.44 11.52
CA TRP A 179 12.65 30.56 11.63
C TRP A 179 11.72 30.69 10.41
N ALA A 180 12.26 30.51 9.19
CA ALA A 180 11.44 30.57 7.99
C ALA A 180 10.41 29.44 7.92
N THR A 181 10.79 28.24 8.33
CA THR A 181 9.89 27.08 8.43
C THR A 181 8.79 27.37 9.46
N ALA A 182 9.15 27.92 10.63
CA ALA A 182 8.16 28.30 11.66
C ALA A 182 7.20 29.39 11.19
N ALA A 183 7.68 30.40 10.44
CA ALA A 183 6.83 31.43 9.84
C ALA A 183 5.87 30.82 8.82
N THR A 184 6.37 29.95 7.95
CA THR A 184 5.56 29.22 6.97
C THR A 184 4.47 28.36 7.63
N VAL A 185 4.83 27.62 8.68
CA VAL A 185 3.87 26.78 9.42
C VAL A 185 2.77 27.63 10.03
N HIS A 186 3.13 28.76 10.63
CA HIS A 186 2.14 29.69 11.17
C HIS A 186 1.25 30.28 10.08
N GLU A 187 1.78 30.73 8.97
CA GLU A 187 1.00 31.31 7.86
C GLU A 187 0.09 30.29 7.19
N ALA A 188 0.51 29.01 7.10
CA ALA A 188 -0.29 27.96 6.54
C ALA A 188 -1.45 27.50 7.45
N THR A 189 -1.21 27.47 8.77
CA THR A 189 -2.13 26.84 9.75
C THR A 189 -2.89 27.84 10.61
N GLY A 190 -2.40 29.07 10.76
CA GLY A 190 -2.88 30.04 11.74
C GLY A 190 -2.53 29.70 13.20
N LYS A 191 -1.82 28.58 13.45
CA LYS A 191 -1.45 28.12 14.79
C LYS A 191 -0.11 28.68 15.23
N PRO A 192 0.16 28.81 16.55
CA PRO A 192 1.48 29.17 17.03
C PRO A 192 2.55 28.17 16.55
N CYS A 193 3.73 28.66 16.19
CA CYS A 193 4.86 27.82 15.88
C CYS A 193 6.10 28.28 16.66
N VAL A 194 6.72 27.34 17.35
CA VAL A 194 7.97 27.50 18.08
C VAL A 194 9.14 27.25 17.13
N PHE A 195 10.10 28.16 17.13
CA PHE A 195 11.34 28.05 16.38
C PHE A 195 12.46 27.57 17.31
N ALA A 196 12.99 26.36 17.08
CA ALA A 196 13.94 25.67 17.95
C ALA A 196 15.40 26.07 17.72
N LEU A 197 15.72 26.97 16.81
CA LEU A 197 17.06 27.50 16.46
C LEU A 197 17.91 26.55 15.59
N ASN A 198 17.89 25.27 15.84
CA ASN A 198 18.53 24.21 15.07
C ASN A 198 17.97 22.83 15.43
N ALA A 199 18.28 21.78 14.62
CA ALA A 199 17.82 20.41 14.81
C ALA A 199 18.11 19.86 16.21
N GLY A 200 19.36 19.96 16.67
CA GLY A 200 19.78 19.41 17.96
C GLY A 200 19.12 20.06 19.19
N ASN A 201 18.41 21.18 19.00
CA ASN A 201 17.66 21.85 20.08
C ASN A 201 16.16 21.50 20.08
N ILE A 202 15.66 20.74 19.13
CA ILE A 202 14.24 20.33 19.06
C ILE A 202 13.86 19.59 20.35
N VAL A 203 14.58 18.54 20.70
CA VAL A 203 14.28 17.71 21.87
C VAL A 203 14.39 18.50 23.19
N PRO A 204 15.45 19.29 23.46
CA PRO A 204 15.49 20.19 24.61
C PRO A 204 14.34 21.21 24.68
N VAL A 205 13.87 21.72 23.54
CA VAL A 205 12.71 22.64 23.47
C VAL A 205 11.42 21.90 23.81
N VAL A 206 11.20 20.69 23.29
CA VAL A 206 10.07 19.82 23.62
C VAL A 206 10.02 19.61 25.14
N GLU A 207 11.13 19.19 25.76
CA GLU A 207 11.22 18.97 27.19
C GLU A 207 10.86 20.23 27.99
N ALA A 208 11.42 21.37 27.60
CA ALA A 208 11.14 22.66 28.26
C ALA A 208 9.66 23.07 28.14
N LEU A 209 9.07 22.87 26.98
CA LEU A 209 7.67 23.18 26.72
C LEU A 209 6.71 22.26 27.45
N GLN A 210 6.90 20.96 27.47
CA GLN A 210 6.07 20.03 28.22
C GLN A 210 6.08 20.31 29.73
N LYS A 211 7.24 20.72 30.26
CA LYS A 211 7.32 21.16 31.67
C LYS A 211 6.59 22.47 31.95
N ALA A 212 6.71 23.45 31.04
CA ALA A 212 6.13 24.78 31.22
C ALA A 212 4.65 24.87 30.81
N LYS A 213 4.21 24.03 29.88
CA LYS A 213 2.88 24.04 29.26
C LYS A 213 2.35 22.60 29.10
N PRO A 214 2.08 21.86 30.19
CA PRO A 214 1.74 20.44 30.15
C PRO A 214 0.44 20.12 29.38
N ASN A 215 -0.42 21.10 29.16
CA ASN A 215 -1.67 20.95 28.41
C ASN A 215 -1.55 21.31 26.93
N ALA A 216 -0.39 21.76 26.47
CA ALA A 216 -0.21 22.09 25.06
C ALA A 216 0.01 20.80 24.26
N GLU A 217 -0.75 20.63 23.19
CA GLU A 217 -0.52 19.60 22.18
C GLU A 217 0.62 20.09 21.27
N LEU A 218 1.75 19.40 21.33
CA LEU A 218 2.96 19.75 20.57
C LEU A 218 3.08 18.86 19.35
N VAL A 219 3.41 19.44 18.19
CA VAL A 219 3.67 18.70 16.94
C VAL A 219 4.90 19.29 16.28
N ILE A 220 5.84 18.43 15.87
CA ILE A 220 7.05 18.89 15.18
C ILE A 220 6.79 18.96 13.67
N ALA A 221 6.96 20.14 13.09
CA ALA A 221 7.07 20.35 11.65
C ALA A 221 8.54 20.21 11.26
N GLY A 222 8.98 18.98 11.04
CA GLY A 222 10.38 18.61 10.86
C GLY A 222 10.88 18.78 9.43
N ASP A 223 12.19 18.86 9.29
CA ASP A 223 12.87 18.85 8.01
C ASP A 223 13.06 17.40 7.54
N ASN A 224 12.74 17.09 6.29
CA ASN A 224 12.87 15.73 5.73
C ASN A 224 14.30 15.44 5.27
N ASP A 225 15.26 15.65 6.16
CA ASP A 225 16.65 15.25 5.99
C ASP A 225 17.12 14.34 7.14
N SER A 226 18.32 13.78 7.02
CA SER A 226 18.83 12.81 8.01
C SER A 226 18.96 13.36 9.44
N ALA A 227 19.23 14.66 9.58
CA ALA A 227 19.39 15.30 10.89
C ALA A 227 18.03 15.64 11.51
N GLY A 228 17.12 16.22 10.71
CA GLY A 228 15.76 16.56 11.12
C GLY A 228 14.95 15.33 11.51
N ILE A 229 14.96 14.28 10.68
CA ILE A 229 14.27 13.00 10.94
C ILE A 229 14.75 12.39 12.26
N LYS A 230 16.06 12.33 12.47
CA LYS A 230 16.64 11.75 13.69
C LYS A 230 16.14 12.46 14.97
N GLU A 231 16.10 13.78 14.97
CA GLU A 231 15.65 14.53 16.16
C GLU A 231 14.11 14.47 16.32
N CYS A 232 13.36 14.36 15.22
CA CYS A 232 11.92 14.11 15.26
C CYS A 232 11.61 12.73 15.86
N GLU A 233 12.28 11.68 15.38
CA GLU A 233 12.14 10.32 15.91
C GLU A 233 12.51 10.27 17.40
N ARG A 234 13.58 10.94 17.79
CA ARG A 234 14.01 11.02 19.18
C ARG A 234 12.98 11.73 20.08
N ALA A 235 12.41 12.84 19.62
CA ALA A 235 11.36 13.55 20.37
C ALA A 235 10.09 12.70 20.53
N PHE A 236 9.75 11.92 19.51
CA PHE A 236 8.66 10.96 19.60
C PHE A 236 8.96 9.82 20.59
N GLU A 237 10.14 9.20 20.50
CA GLU A 237 10.55 8.11 21.37
C GLU A 237 10.66 8.52 22.87
N GLU A 238 11.23 9.70 23.15
CA GLU A 238 11.48 10.17 24.52
C GLU A 238 10.26 10.87 25.16
N PHE A 239 9.44 11.55 24.34
CA PHE A 239 8.40 12.48 24.84
C PHE A 239 7.00 12.25 24.27
N GLY A 240 6.84 11.32 23.32
CA GLY A 240 5.55 11.05 22.68
C GLY A 240 5.03 12.19 21.79
N VAL A 241 5.91 13.08 21.32
CA VAL A 241 5.52 14.22 20.49
C VAL A 241 5.51 13.82 19.01
N ASP A 242 4.35 13.92 18.38
CA ASP A 242 4.17 13.61 16.97
C ASP A 242 4.92 14.59 16.06
N TYR A 243 5.26 14.13 14.84
CA TYR A 243 5.93 14.95 13.85
C TYR A 243 5.37 14.76 12.45
N LEU A 244 5.47 15.81 11.66
CA LEU A 244 5.10 15.85 10.25
C LEU A 244 6.33 16.20 9.43
N LEU A 245 6.47 15.60 8.25
CA LEU A 245 7.56 15.86 7.31
C LEU A 245 6.97 16.16 5.93
N PRO A 246 7.57 17.06 5.13
CA PRO A 246 7.25 17.16 3.71
C PRO A 246 7.49 15.82 2.99
N GLU A 247 6.73 15.50 1.94
CA GLU A 247 6.92 14.25 1.19
C GLU A 247 8.29 14.16 0.50
N GLN A 248 8.79 15.30 0.02
CA GLN A 248 10.05 15.36 -0.73
C GLN A 248 11.24 15.27 0.21
N GLU A 249 12.14 14.30 -0.02
CA GLU A 249 13.43 14.19 0.70
C GLU A 249 14.28 15.44 0.53
N GLY A 250 14.87 15.91 1.64
CA GLY A 250 15.69 17.11 1.70
C GLY A 250 14.92 18.43 1.79
N TRP A 251 13.59 18.39 1.83
CA TRP A 251 12.76 19.58 1.98
C TRP A 251 12.41 19.88 3.42
N ASP A 252 12.24 21.19 3.70
CA ASP A 252 11.50 21.70 4.85
C ASP A 252 10.10 22.20 4.40
N PHE A 253 9.24 22.60 5.33
CA PHE A 253 7.92 23.15 4.99
C PHE A 253 7.99 24.51 4.28
N SER A 254 9.10 25.26 4.40
CA SER A 254 9.31 26.48 3.62
C SER A 254 9.60 26.16 2.15
N ASP A 255 10.25 25.03 1.86
CA ASP A 255 10.48 24.56 0.49
C ASP A 255 9.17 24.08 -0.14
N LEU A 256 8.35 23.34 0.62
CA LEU A 256 7.00 22.93 0.19
C LEU A 256 6.11 24.15 -0.09
N TRP A 257 6.15 25.16 0.79
CA TRP A 257 5.41 26.41 0.62
C TRP A 257 5.78 27.11 -0.68
N ILE A 258 7.08 27.26 -0.96
CA ILE A 258 7.56 27.92 -2.17
C ILE A 258 7.17 27.13 -3.43
N ALA A 259 7.27 25.79 -3.39
CA ALA A 259 7.08 24.93 -4.55
C ALA A 259 5.60 24.67 -4.86
N GLN A 260 4.75 24.48 -3.85
CA GLN A 260 3.37 24.01 -4.02
C GLN A 260 2.31 24.96 -3.44
N GLY A 261 2.71 26.00 -2.69
CA GLY A 261 1.84 27.05 -2.18
C GLY A 261 1.16 26.74 -0.85
N PRO A 262 0.33 27.71 -0.38
CA PRO A 262 -0.27 27.68 0.95
C PRO A 262 -1.19 26.50 1.22
N GLU A 263 -2.02 26.12 0.26
CA GLU A 263 -3.00 25.05 0.44
C GLU A 263 -2.35 23.69 0.59
N ALA A 264 -1.35 23.38 -0.25
CA ALA A 264 -0.60 22.13 -0.16
C ALA A 264 0.14 22.03 1.18
N THR A 265 0.78 23.13 1.63
CA THR A 265 1.48 23.19 2.90
C THR A 265 0.52 23.02 4.08
N ARG A 266 -0.64 23.69 4.06
CA ARG A 266 -1.67 23.52 5.08
C ARG A 266 -2.15 22.09 5.18
N LYS A 267 -2.42 21.45 4.03
CA LYS A 267 -2.83 20.03 3.97
C LYS A 267 -1.79 19.11 4.58
N ALA A 268 -0.51 19.34 4.29
CA ALA A 268 0.59 18.54 4.83
C ALA A 268 0.83 18.76 6.34
N LEU A 269 0.40 19.91 6.87
CA LEU A 269 0.48 20.28 8.29
C LEU A 269 -0.81 20.01 9.07
N THR A 270 -1.85 19.43 8.45
CA THR A 270 -3.09 19.13 9.14
C THR A 270 -2.87 17.97 10.10
N VAL A 271 -2.96 18.25 11.40
CA VAL A 271 -3.07 17.25 12.46
C VAL A 271 -4.57 17.03 12.69
N GLU A 272 -5.01 15.79 12.65
CA GLU A 272 -6.39 15.47 13.03
C GLU A 272 -6.56 15.78 14.53
N SER A 273 -7.30 16.82 14.84
CA SER A 273 -7.64 17.15 16.22
C SER A 273 -8.51 16.06 16.83
N VAL A 274 -8.39 15.82 18.15
CA VAL A 274 -9.33 14.93 18.86
C VAL A 274 -10.78 15.36 18.64
N MET A 275 -11.04 16.66 18.48
CA MET A 275 -12.37 17.18 18.16
C MET A 275 -12.81 16.91 16.71
N ASP A 276 -11.89 16.69 15.77
CA ASP A 276 -12.23 16.30 14.40
C ASP A 276 -12.80 14.86 14.33
N GLN A 277 -12.62 14.09 15.39
CA GLN A 277 -13.20 12.76 15.55
C GLN A 277 -14.63 12.80 16.14
N VAL A 278 -15.13 14.00 16.49
CA VAL A 278 -16.46 14.21 17.07
C VAL A 278 -17.25 15.16 16.17
N PHE A 279 -18.45 14.78 15.81
CA PHE A 279 -19.37 15.67 15.12
C PHE A 279 -20.64 15.88 15.94
N MET A 280 -21.18 17.08 15.92
CA MET A 280 -22.47 17.38 16.52
C MET A 280 -23.61 17.01 15.55
N PRO A 281 -24.80 16.62 16.02
CA PRO A 281 -25.90 16.21 15.14
C PRO A 281 -26.26 17.22 14.05
N ASN A 282 -26.09 18.52 14.32
CA ASN A 282 -26.31 19.60 13.36
C ASN A 282 -25.19 19.75 12.31
N GLU A 283 -24.05 19.11 12.51
CA GLU A 283 -22.90 19.07 11.59
C GLU A 283 -22.91 17.81 10.74
N ALA A 284 -23.76 16.84 11.09
CA ALA A 284 -23.86 15.59 10.36
C ALA A 284 -24.36 15.83 8.92
N ILE A 285 -23.53 15.53 7.96
CA ILE A 285 -23.88 15.55 6.54
C ILE A 285 -23.96 14.11 6.02
N PRO A 286 -24.86 13.83 5.07
CA PRO A 286 -24.93 12.50 4.48
C PRO A 286 -23.57 12.11 3.85
N GLN A 287 -23.01 10.99 4.27
CA GLN A 287 -21.83 10.41 3.67
C GLN A 287 -22.23 9.76 2.34
N LEU A 288 -22.31 10.56 1.27
CA LEU A 288 -22.70 10.09 -0.07
C LEU A 288 -21.54 9.39 -0.80
N SER A 289 -20.31 9.67 -0.43
CA SER A 289 -19.13 8.90 -0.87
C SER A 289 -19.03 7.65 0.00
N ARG A 290 -19.25 6.49 -0.57
CA ARG A 290 -19.04 5.22 0.14
C ARG A 290 -17.55 5.03 0.36
N ASN A 291 -17.12 4.97 1.61
CA ASN A 291 -15.75 4.71 2.01
C ASN A 291 -15.46 3.20 1.87
N TYR A 292 -15.16 2.76 0.66
CA TYR A 292 -14.70 1.38 0.43
C TYR A 292 -13.22 1.37 0.05
N LEU A 293 -12.50 0.36 0.48
CA LEU A 293 -11.17 0.05 -0.01
C LEU A 293 -11.25 -0.81 -1.29
N VAL A 294 -12.07 -1.89 -1.22
CA VAL A 294 -12.45 -2.70 -2.37
C VAL A 294 -13.97 -2.75 -2.42
N LYS A 295 -14.56 -2.20 -3.47
CA LYS A 295 -16.03 -2.03 -3.57
C LYS A 295 -16.78 -3.35 -3.43
N GLY A 296 -17.68 -3.43 -2.45
CA GLY A 296 -18.47 -4.62 -2.16
C GLY A 296 -17.76 -5.69 -1.32
N TRP A 297 -16.47 -5.45 -0.94
CA TRP A 297 -15.67 -6.41 -0.19
C TRP A 297 -15.05 -5.83 1.08
N LEU A 298 -14.32 -4.74 0.99
CA LEU A 298 -13.63 -4.13 2.12
C LEU A 298 -13.98 -2.65 2.24
N GLY A 299 -14.35 -2.20 3.44
CA GLY A 299 -14.52 -0.79 3.76
C GLY A 299 -13.21 -0.14 4.21
N GLU A 300 -13.05 1.16 3.99
CA GLU A 300 -11.89 1.91 4.49
C GLU A 300 -11.94 2.02 6.02
N GLY A 301 -10.81 1.85 6.70
CA GLY A 301 -10.73 1.96 8.15
C GLY A 301 -11.51 0.92 8.95
N GLN A 302 -11.92 -0.18 8.32
CA GLN A 302 -12.67 -1.28 8.94
C GLN A 302 -11.78 -2.49 9.25
N MET A 303 -12.37 -3.52 9.85
CA MET A 303 -11.71 -4.79 10.14
C MET A 303 -12.44 -5.93 9.45
N SER A 304 -11.69 -6.84 8.80
CA SER A 304 -12.25 -8.04 8.19
C SER A 304 -11.53 -9.30 8.63
N VAL A 305 -12.24 -10.44 8.55
CA VAL A 305 -11.64 -11.76 8.68
C VAL A 305 -11.88 -12.57 7.41
N ILE A 306 -10.80 -13.14 6.87
CA ILE A 306 -10.78 -14.05 5.74
C ILE A 306 -10.54 -15.46 6.29
N TYR A 307 -11.54 -16.32 6.28
CA TYR A 307 -11.45 -17.62 6.92
C TYR A 307 -11.83 -18.78 5.99
N GLY A 308 -11.42 -19.97 6.35
CA GLY A 308 -11.70 -21.18 5.61
C GLY A 308 -10.77 -22.34 5.99
N PRO A 309 -10.98 -23.55 5.46
CA PRO A 309 -10.12 -24.71 5.72
C PRO A 309 -8.65 -24.45 5.38
N SER A 310 -7.76 -25.29 5.92
CA SER A 310 -6.35 -25.27 5.50
C SER A 310 -6.24 -25.58 4.00
N ASN A 311 -5.27 -24.96 3.32
CA ASN A 311 -4.97 -25.15 1.89
C ASN A 311 -6.09 -24.69 0.91
N VAL A 312 -7.12 -24.00 1.38
CA VAL A 312 -8.18 -23.44 0.51
C VAL A 312 -7.70 -22.23 -0.33
N GLY A 313 -6.51 -21.69 -0.04
CA GLY A 313 -5.95 -20.57 -0.81
C GLY A 313 -6.14 -19.20 -0.18
N LYS A 314 -6.44 -19.11 1.14
CA LYS A 314 -6.65 -17.84 1.86
C LYS A 314 -5.54 -16.81 1.65
N SER A 315 -4.29 -17.20 1.85
CA SER A 315 -3.13 -16.31 1.69
C SER A 315 -2.97 -15.85 0.24
N PHE A 316 -3.25 -16.69 -0.75
CA PHE A 316 -3.22 -16.30 -2.16
C PHE A 316 -4.32 -15.28 -2.47
N PHE A 317 -5.53 -15.50 -1.97
CA PHE A 317 -6.66 -14.58 -2.12
C PHE A 317 -6.36 -13.22 -1.46
N ALA A 318 -5.89 -13.22 -0.22
CA ALA A 318 -5.54 -12.00 0.51
C ALA A 318 -4.40 -11.23 -0.15
N LEU A 319 -3.40 -11.95 -0.66
CA LEU A 319 -2.25 -11.36 -1.33
C LEU A 319 -2.62 -10.78 -2.71
N ASP A 320 -3.46 -11.46 -3.48
CA ASP A 320 -3.97 -10.97 -4.77
C ASP A 320 -4.77 -9.66 -4.59
N MET A 321 -5.67 -9.61 -3.62
CA MET A 321 -6.41 -8.40 -3.27
C MET A 321 -5.47 -7.26 -2.80
N SER A 322 -4.47 -7.60 -1.99
CA SER A 322 -3.45 -6.66 -1.51
C SER A 322 -2.62 -6.07 -2.64
N TRP A 323 -2.28 -6.89 -3.64
CA TRP A 323 -1.58 -6.45 -4.83
C TRP A 323 -2.35 -5.35 -5.56
N HIS A 324 -3.63 -5.56 -5.84
CA HIS A 324 -4.47 -4.59 -6.54
C HIS A 324 -4.69 -3.30 -5.74
N VAL A 325 -4.82 -3.39 -4.41
CA VAL A 325 -4.87 -2.22 -3.53
C VAL A 325 -3.56 -1.43 -3.63
N SER A 326 -2.41 -2.11 -3.64
CA SER A 326 -1.09 -1.48 -3.63
C SER A 326 -0.74 -0.73 -4.92
N CYS A 327 -1.31 -1.12 -6.05
CA CYS A 327 -1.12 -0.44 -7.35
C CYS A 327 -2.34 0.39 -7.78
N SER A 328 -3.38 0.50 -6.96
CA SER A 328 -4.61 1.24 -7.27
C SER A 328 -5.38 0.72 -8.50
N GLU A 329 -5.24 -0.55 -8.80
CA GLU A 329 -5.88 -1.20 -9.93
C GLU A 329 -7.17 -1.93 -9.51
N ALA A 330 -8.13 -2.00 -10.43
CA ALA A 330 -9.39 -2.69 -10.15
C ALA A 330 -9.17 -4.17 -9.86
N TRP A 331 -9.76 -4.69 -8.77
CA TRP A 331 -9.69 -6.09 -8.43
C TRP A 331 -10.88 -6.85 -9.02
N ASN A 332 -10.64 -7.69 -10.03
CA ASN A 332 -11.67 -8.51 -10.68
C ASN A 332 -12.97 -7.72 -11.03
N GLY A 333 -12.81 -6.55 -11.63
CA GLY A 333 -13.90 -5.64 -11.99
C GLY A 333 -14.45 -4.79 -10.83
N HIS A 334 -14.03 -5.01 -9.60
CA HIS A 334 -14.40 -4.17 -8.45
C HIS A 334 -13.49 -2.95 -8.36
N LYS A 335 -14.08 -1.77 -8.15
CA LYS A 335 -13.32 -0.53 -7.94
C LYS A 335 -12.49 -0.62 -6.65
N VAL A 336 -11.26 -0.13 -6.72
CA VAL A 336 -10.31 -0.09 -5.61
C VAL A 336 -9.92 1.36 -5.31
N ILE A 337 -9.86 1.71 -4.03
CA ILE A 337 -9.21 2.94 -3.56
C ILE A 337 -7.81 2.53 -3.07
N GLY A 338 -6.82 2.75 -3.93
CA GLY A 338 -5.46 2.27 -3.68
C GLY A 338 -4.69 3.07 -2.65
N GLY A 339 -3.57 2.51 -2.26
CA GLY A 339 -2.58 3.08 -1.34
C GLY A 339 -1.59 2.03 -0.89
N SER A 340 -0.67 2.40 0.00
CA SER A 340 0.34 1.46 0.48
C SER A 340 -0.30 0.32 1.29
N VAL A 341 0.27 -0.86 1.16
CA VAL A 341 -0.15 -2.07 1.88
C VAL A 341 1.00 -2.59 2.73
N LEU A 342 0.72 -2.89 4.00
CA LEU A 342 1.62 -3.62 4.89
C LEU A 342 1.10 -5.05 5.07
N TYR A 343 1.82 -6.05 4.55
CA TYR A 343 1.46 -7.46 4.65
C TYR A 343 2.37 -8.18 5.66
N LEU A 344 1.79 -8.62 6.76
CA LEU A 344 2.48 -9.38 7.82
C LEU A 344 2.36 -10.87 7.51
N ALA A 345 3.34 -11.43 6.82
CA ALA A 345 3.39 -12.85 6.40
C ALA A 345 4.03 -13.70 7.51
N THR A 346 3.27 -14.01 8.55
CA THR A 346 3.81 -14.66 9.76
C THR A 346 4.08 -16.16 9.62
N GLU A 347 3.54 -16.81 8.57
CA GLU A 347 3.76 -18.22 8.24
C GLU A 347 4.71 -18.45 7.05
N GLY A 348 4.82 -17.47 6.15
CA GLY A 348 5.35 -17.70 4.81
C GLY A 348 6.88 -17.74 4.67
N GLY A 349 7.64 -17.17 5.60
CA GLY A 349 9.11 -17.11 5.52
C GLY A 349 9.62 -16.68 4.12
N MET A 350 10.72 -17.29 3.69
CA MET A 350 11.31 -17.00 2.36
C MET A 350 10.41 -17.42 1.18
N ALA A 351 9.54 -18.42 1.35
CA ALA A 351 8.61 -18.85 0.31
C ALA A 351 7.60 -17.77 -0.09
N PHE A 352 7.38 -16.75 0.75
CA PHE A 352 6.50 -15.65 0.43
C PHE A 352 7.04 -14.76 -0.71
N HIS A 353 8.36 -14.64 -0.85
CA HIS A 353 8.98 -13.94 -1.98
C HIS A 353 8.53 -14.52 -3.32
N ASN A 354 8.47 -15.85 -3.42
CA ASN A 354 8.04 -16.55 -4.62
C ASN A 354 6.61 -16.18 -5.03
N ARG A 355 5.70 -16.00 -4.05
CA ARG A 355 4.32 -15.57 -4.32
C ARG A 355 4.25 -14.15 -4.88
N VAL A 356 5.06 -13.23 -4.35
CA VAL A 356 5.14 -11.85 -4.84
C VAL A 356 5.72 -11.82 -6.27
N VAL A 357 6.78 -12.60 -6.54
CA VAL A 357 7.36 -12.74 -7.89
C VAL A 357 6.33 -13.30 -8.88
N ALA A 358 5.53 -14.28 -8.48
CA ALA A 358 4.49 -14.85 -9.34
C ALA A 358 3.40 -13.81 -9.70
N LEU A 359 3.00 -12.95 -8.76
CA LEU A 359 2.07 -11.85 -9.05
C LEU A 359 2.66 -10.82 -10.01
N SER A 360 3.95 -10.48 -9.86
CA SER A 360 4.63 -9.60 -10.81
C SER A 360 4.66 -10.19 -12.22
N LYS A 361 4.79 -11.52 -12.35
CA LYS A 361 4.69 -12.21 -13.65
C LYS A 361 3.27 -12.23 -14.20
N GLN A 362 2.26 -12.36 -13.34
CA GLN A 362 0.85 -12.37 -13.74
C GLN A 362 0.36 -10.99 -14.17
N TYR A 363 0.84 -9.93 -13.53
CA TYR A 363 0.43 -8.55 -13.76
C TYR A 363 1.62 -7.66 -14.20
N PRO A 364 2.23 -7.93 -15.37
CA PRO A 364 3.45 -7.23 -15.80
C PRO A 364 3.23 -5.74 -16.09
N ASP A 365 1.98 -5.34 -16.35
CA ASP A 365 1.61 -3.95 -16.62
C ASP A 365 1.35 -3.13 -15.35
N HIS A 366 1.20 -3.79 -14.18
CA HIS A 366 1.03 -3.09 -12.91
C HIS A 366 2.35 -2.46 -12.47
N LYS A 367 2.36 -1.13 -12.40
CA LYS A 367 3.53 -0.34 -12.02
C LYS A 367 3.30 0.30 -10.66
N ASP A 368 4.38 0.76 -10.03
CA ASP A 368 4.34 1.48 -8.74
C ASP A 368 3.62 0.69 -7.63
N VAL A 369 3.95 -0.60 -7.51
CA VAL A 369 3.35 -1.51 -6.52
C VAL A 369 3.87 -1.17 -5.12
N LYS A 370 3.00 -0.60 -4.27
CA LYS A 370 3.32 -0.13 -2.91
C LYS A 370 3.00 -1.19 -1.87
N LEU A 371 3.49 -2.40 -2.09
CA LEU A 371 3.30 -3.57 -1.21
C LEU A 371 4.56 -3.82 -0.38
N ALA A 372 4.50 -3.46 0.91
CA ALA A 372 5.52 -3.81 1.88
C ALA A 372 5.18 -5.15 2.55
N VAL A 373 6.07 -6.13 2.46
CA VAL A 373 5.89 -7.46 3.06
C VAL A 373 6.89 -7.67 4.19
N ARG A 374 6.40 -8.02 5.37
CA ARG A 374 7.23 -8.46 6.50
C ARG A 374 7.12 -9.97 6.68
N PRO A 375 8.07 -10.77 6.18
CA PRO A 375 8.03 -12.23 6.26
C PRO A 375 8.66 -12.72 7.58
N ALA A 376 8.12 -12.27 8.71
CA ALA A 376 8.62 -12.61 10.04
C ALA A 376 7.46 -12.71 11.03
N PRO A 377 7.58 -13.56 12.06
CA PRO A 377 6.60 -13.61 13.13
C PRO A 377 6.39 -12.25 13.79
N VAL A 378 5.17 -12.04 14.27
CA VAL A 378 4.74 -10.83 14.98
C VAL A 378 3.87 -11.27 16.15
N ASN A 379 4.09 -10.73 17.34
CA ASN A 379 3.24 -10.96 18.49
C ASN A 379 2.26 -9.79 18.66
N LEU A 380 0.99 -10.03 18.31
CA LEU A 380 -0.09 -9.06 18.46
C LEU A 380 -0.90 -9.31 19.75
N LEU A 381 -0.44 -10.22 20.64
CA LEU A 381 -1.12 -10.49 21.90
C LEU A 381 -0.54 -9.65 23.05
N ASP A 382 0.75 -9.81 23.33
CA ASP A 382 1.44 -9.17 24.47
C ASP A 382 2.71 -8.41 24.04
N GLY A 383 2.90 -8.21 22.76
CA GLY A 383 4.14 -7.67 22.20
C GLY A 383 4.17 -6.14 22.16
N GLU A 384 4.41 -5.45 23.29
CA GLU A 384 4.64 -3.99 23.26
C GLU A 384 5.78 -3.62 22.29
N ILE A 385 6.86 -4.41 22.28
CA ILE A 385 7.99 -4.24 21.37
C ILE A 385 7.55 -4.43 19.91
N ASP A 386 6.77 -5.49 19.61
CA ASP A 386 6.29 -5.75 18.27
C ASP A 386 5.31 -4.67 17.79
N MET A 387 4.47 -4.14 18.69
CA MET A 387 3.57 -3.04 18.37
C MET A 387 4.35 -1.76 18.05
N ALA A 388 5.38 -1.42 18.80
CA ALA A 388 6.25 -0.28 18.51
C ALA A 388 6.98 -0.44 17.15
N VAL A 389 7.45 -1.66 16.85
CA VAL A 389 8.05 -1.96 15.53
C VAL A 389 7.04 -1.80 14.40
N LEU A 390 5.80 -2.27 14.59
CA LEU A 390 4.74 -2.14 13.58
C LEU A 390 4.33 -0.68 13.37
N GLU A 391 4.26 0.10 14.43
CA GLU A 391 4.02 1.53 14.36
C GLU A 391 5.12 2.23 13.54
N LYS A 392 6.37 1.96 13.85
CA LYS A 392 7.52 2.47 13.07
C LYS A 392 7.46 2.02 11.61
N LEU A 393 7.12 0.77 11.32
CA LEU A 393 6.94 0.27 9.96
C LEU A 393 5.81 0.99 9.22
N CYS A 394 4.65 1.18 9.85
CA CYS A 394 3.54 1.89 9.24
C CYS A 394 3.90 3.33 8.91
N ARG A 395 4.59 4.03 9.82
CA ARG A 395 5.10 5.40 9.58
C ARG A 395 6.10 5.43 8.42
N GLU A 396 7.07 4.51 8.41
CA GLU A 396 8.10 4.46 7.38
C GLU A 396 7.54 4.11 6.01
N VAL A 397 6.61 3.14 5.92
CA VAL A 397 5.91 2.81 4.68
C VAL A 397 5.08 4.00 4.20
N SER A 398 4.36 4.67 5.11
CA SER A 398 3.56 5.85 4.75
C SER A 398 4.44 6.99 4.25
N ARG A 399 5.59 7.21 4.87
CA ARG A 399 6.55 8.25 4.47
C ARG A 399 7.13 8.00 3.07
N ARG A 400 7.50 6.75 2.76
CA ARG A 400 8.17 6.40 1.49
C ARG A 400 7.21 6.21 0.33
N HIS A 401 6.03 5.68 0.61
CA HIS A 401 5.13 5.14 -0.43
C HIS A 401 3.70 5.71 -0.36
N GLY A 402 3.46 6.65 0.56
CA GLY A 402 2.14 7.22 0.81
C GLY A 402 1.32 6.41 1.83
N LYS A 403 0.19 6.97 2.27
CA LYS A 403 -0.65 6.46 3.37
C LYS A 403 -0.93 4.96 3.26
N VAL A 404 -0.69 4.23 4.35
CA VAL A 404 -1.07 2.81 4.46
C VAL A 404 -2.60 2.71 4.47
N LYS A 405 -3.17 1.96 3.53
CA LYS A 405 -4.61 1.75 3.37
C LYS A 405 -5.07 0.36 3.75
N LEU A 406 -4.16 -0.61 3.76
CA LEU A 406 -4.45 -2.00 4.11
C LEU A 406 -3.30 -2.58 4.93
N ILE A 407 -3.65 -3.21 6.06
CA ILE A 407 -2.75 -4.05 6.85
C ILE A 407 -3.30 -5.46 6.82
N VAL A 408 -2.51 -6.45 6.41
CA VAL A 408 -2.90 -7.86 6.41
C VAL A 408 -2.14 -8.63 7.46
N VAL A 409 -2.86 -9.38 8.31
CA VAL A 409 -2.30 -10.28 9.32
C VAL A 409 -2.52 -11.72 8.86
N ASP A 410 -1.49 -12.38 8.36
CA ASP A 410 -1.55 -13.75 7.81
C ASP A 410 -0.54 -14.66 8.52
N THR A 411 -0.95 -15.37 9.58
CA THR A 411 -2.30 -15.61 10.09
C THR A 411 -2.49 -15.17 11.54
N LEU A 412 -3.77 -15.11 12.01
CA LEU A 412 -4.13 -14.83 13.38
C LEU A 412 -3.41 -15.76 14.35
N SER A 413 -3.50 -17.07 14.15
CA SER A 413 -2.92 -18.07 15.07
C SER A 413 -1.42 -17.87 15.31
N ARG A 414 -0.66 -17.49 14.28
CA ARG A 414 0.78 -17.19 14.39
C ARG A 414 1.05 -15.87 15.09
N SER A 415 0.16 -14.90 14.89
CA SER A 415 0.30 -13.57 15.51
C SER A 415 -0.14 -13.54 16.99
N MET A 416 -0.70 -14.61 17.50
CA MET A 416 -1.02 -14.75 18.94
C MET A 416 0.14 -15.32 19.78
N ALA A 417 1.28 -15.64 19.18
CA ALA A 417 2.51 -16.07 19.89
C ALA A 417 2.28 -17.14 21.00
N GLY A 418 1.42 -18.12 20.72
CA GLY A 418 1.09 -19.20 21.66
C GLY A 418 -0.13 -18.93 22.55
N GLY A 419 -0.77 -17.77 22.45
CA GLY A 419 -2.05 -17.49 23.09
C GLY A 419 -3.17 -18.42 22.62
N ASN A 420 -4.24 -18.47 23.38
CA ASN A 420 -5.39 -19.34 23.12
C ASN A 420 -6.49 -18.58 22.35
N GLU A 421 -6.67 -18.88 21.08
CA GLU A 421 -7.70 -18.25 20.22
C GLU A 421 -9.15 -18.47 20.70
N ASN A 422 -9.38 -19.40 21.63
CA ASN A 422 -10.69 -19.63 22.25
C ASN A 422 -10.84 -18.89 23.60
N SER A 423 -9.77 -18.27 24.12
CA SER A 423 -9.84 -17.44 25.33
C SER A 423 -10.43 -16.06 24.99
N PRO A 424 -11.48 -15.61 25.69
CA PRO A 424 -12.02 -14.27 25.50
C PRO A 424 -11.00 -13.17 25.83
N GLU A 425 -10.12 -13.40 26.81
CA GLU A 425 -9.10 -12.44 27.23
C GLU A 425 -8.04 -12.26 26.14
N ASP A 426 -7.52 -13.36 25.60
CA ASP A 426 -6.48 -13.33 24.56
C ASP A 426 -7.02 -12.74 23.27
N MET A 427 -8.22 -13.16 22.87
CA MET A 427 -8.86 -12.63 21.67
C MET A 427 -9.16 -11.13 21.80
N THR A 428 -9.60 -10.67 22.97
CA THR A 428 -9.87 -9.25 23.21
C THR A 428 -8.58 -8.42 23.12
N ARG A 429 -7.46 -8.92 23.69
CA ARG A 429 -6.15 -8.25 23.57
C ARG A 429 -5.68 -8.17 22.12
N PHE A 430 -5.76 -9.28 21.40
CA PHE A 430 -5.42 -9.33 19.97
C PHE A 430 -6.24 -8.31 19.15
N ILE A 431 -7.56 -8.29 19.33
CA ILE A 431 -8.46 -7.34 18.66
C ILE A 431 -8.09 -5.90 19.05
N GLY A 432 -7.82 -5.62 20.34
CA GLY A 432 -7.41 -4.30 20.79
C GLY A 432 -6.13 -3.79 20.12
N ASN A 433 -5.17 -4.66 19.85
CA ASN A 433 -3.95 -4.30 19.14
C ASN A 433 -4.19 -4.12 17.63
N CYS A 434 -5.10 -4.89 17.03
CA CYS A 434 -5.57 -4.63 15.66
C CYS A 434 -6.30 -3.26 15.55
N ASP A 435 -7.12 -2.91 16.55
CA ASP A 435 -7.78 -1.60 16.62
C ASP A 435 -6.78 -0.45 16.79
N LYS A 436 -5.72 -0.64 17.57
CA LYS A 436 -4.64 0.36 17.67
C LYS A 436 -3.98 0.61 16.31
N MET A 437 -3.63 -0.43 15.55
CA MET A 437 -3.08 -0.28 14.19
C MET A 437 -4.05 0.44 13.26
N ARG A 438 -5.34 0.07 13.33
CA ARG A 438 -6.41 0.70 12.55
C ARG A 438 -6.56 2.19 12.88
N ASN A 439 -6.63 2.54 14.15
CA ASN A 439 -6.81 3.92 14.61
C ASN A 439 -5.61 4.81 14.27
N MET A 440 -4.39 4.27 14.41
CA MET A 440 -3.15 4.97 14.12
C MET A 440 -3.00 5.29 12.62
N THR A 441 -3.42 4.40 11.74
CA THR A 441 -3.19 4.51 10.30
C THR A 441 -4.41 4.94 9.50
N GLY A 442 -5.61 4.70 10.02
CA GLY A 442 -6.88 4.75 9.27
C GLY A 442 -6.98 3.62 8.23
N ALA A 443 -6.09 2.63 8.28
CA ALA A 443 -6.06 1.52 7.33
C ALA A 443 -7.14 0.48 7.65
N HIS A 444 -7.58 -0.25 6.62
CA HIS A 444 -8.34 -1.49 6.82
C HIS A 444 -7.41 -2.58 7.36
N VAL A 445 -7.84 -3.32 8.39
CA VAL A 445 -7.11 -4.47 8.94
C VAL A 445 -7.80 -5.76 8.50
N ALA A 446 -7.14 -6.56 7.66
CA ALA A 446 -7.62 -7.85 7.19
C ALA A 446 -6.89 -8.99 7.90
N ILE A 447 -7.63 -9.86 8.57
CA ILE A 447 -7.10 -10.96 9.36
C ILE A 447 -7.37 -12.28 8.62
N VAL A 448 -6.31 -13.04 8.32
CA VAL A 448 -6.44 -14.38 7.75
C VAL A 448 -6.51 -15.41 8.87
N HIS A 449 -7.53 -16.27 8.84
CA HIS A 449 -7.76 -17.25 9.91
C HIS A 449 -8.28 -18.59 9.38
N HIS A 450 -8.23 -19.61 10.21
CA HIS A 450 -8.79 -20.93 9.89
C HIS A 450 -10.27 -21.02 10.27
N SER A 451 -11.03 -21.84 9.55
CA SER A 451 -12.40 -22.21 9.97
C SER A 451 -12.36 -23.16 11.16
N GLY A 452 -13.41 -23.12 11.99
CA GLY A 452 -13.66 -24.13 13.02
C GLY A 452 -13.96 -25.51 12.42
N LYS A 453 -14.06 -26.53 13.28
CA LYS A 453 -14.48 -27.89 12.88
C LYS A 453 -15.93 -27.89 12.40
N ASP A 454 -16.76 -27.03 12.97
CA ASP A 454 -18.14 -26.79 12.53
C ASP A 454 -18.15 -25.61 11.56
N LYS A 455 -18.38 -25.89 10.28
CA LYS A 455 -18.47 -24.86 9.22
C LYS A 455 -19.59 -23.84 9.49
N ALA A 456 -20.68 -24.25 10.14
CA ALA A 456 -21.79 -23.35 10.45
C ALA A 456 -21.44 -22.30 11.53
N ALA A 457 -20.40 -22.55 12.34
CA ALA A 457 -19.94 -21.63 13.37
C ALA A 457 -19.08 -20.47 12.82
N GLY A 458 -18.64 -20.51 11.55
CA GLY A 458 -17.82 -19.48 10.93
C GLY A 458 -16.31 -19.60 11.23
N ALA A 459 -15.63 -18.45 11.41
CA ALA A 459 -14.21 -18.40 11.77
C ALA A 459 -13.99 -19.11 13.13
N ARG A 460 -12.87 -19.82 13.24
CA ARG A 460 -12.47 -20.50 14.48
C ARG A 460 -12.17 -19.47 15.58
N GLY A 461 -12.33 -19.87 16.86
CA GLY A 461 -11.97 -19.07 18.02
C GLY A 461 -13.17 -18.45 18.74
N HIS A 462 -12.89 -17.52 19.67
CA HIS A 462 -13.93 -16.89 20.48
C HIS A 462 -14.82 -15.95 19.64
N SER A 463 -16.11 -15.90 19.96
CA SER A 463 -17.12 -15.08 19.25
C SER A 463 -16.84 -13.58 19.23
N SER A 464 -15.95 -13.08 20.09
CA SER A 464 -15.53 -11.67 20.09
C SER A 464 -14.85 -11.24 18.78
N LEU A 465 -14.11 -12.15 18.10
CA LEU A 465 -13.56 -11.83 16.78
C LEU A 465 -14.67 -11.51 15.77
N ARG A 466 -15.69 -12.36 15.74
CA ARG A 466 -16.85 -12.13 14.87
C ARG A 466 -17.61 -10.86 15.22
N ALA A 467 -17.74 -10.56 16.49
CA ALA A 467 -18.39 -9.33 16.96
C ALA A 467 -17.62 -8.06 16.55
N ALA A 468 -16.28 -8.10 16.61
CA ALA A 468 -15.41 -6.97 16.29
C ALA A 468 -15.25 -6.71 14.79
N THR A 469 -15.29 -7.75 13.94
CA THR A 469 -15.12 -7.59 12.49
C THR A 469 -16.35 -6.98 11.82
N ASP A 470 -16.11 -6.11 10.84
CA ASP A 470 -17.15 -5.49 10.01
C ASP A 470 -17.51 -6.37 8.83
N THR A 471 -16.53 -7.09 8.28
CA THR A 471 -16.66 -7.99 7.14
C THR A 471 -16.14 -9.38 7.47
N GLU A 472 -16.88 -10.43 7.09
CA GLU A 472 -16.40 -11.81 7.09
C GLU A 472 -16.42 -12.37 5.68
N ILE A 473 -15.29 -12.94 5.26
CA ILE A 473 -15.13 -13.57 3.95
C ILE A 473 -14.80 -15.04 4.16
N GLU A 474 -15.74 -15.91 3.80
CA GLU A 474 -15.57 -17.36 3.85
C GLU A 474 -14.97 -17.86 2.54
N LEU A 475 -13.89 -18.63 2.63
CA LEU A 475 -13.35 -19.38 1.51
C LEU A 475 -13.71 -20.86 1.63
N ASP A 476 -14.24 -21.41 0.55
CA ASP A 476 -14.51 -22.84 0.41
C ASP A 476 -13.85 -23.41 -0.84
N TYR A 477 -13.67 -24.73 -0.86
CA TYR A 477 -13.02 -25.46 -1.95
C TYR A 477 -13.83 -26.70 -2.33
N ASP A 478 -14.18 -26.80 -3.58
CA ASP A 478 -14.78 -27.99 -4.13
C ASP A 478 -13.73 -28.85 -4.82
N GLU A 479 -13.36 -29.95 -4.16
CA GLU A 479 -12.34 -30.89 -4.65
C GLU A 479 -12.66 -31.48 -6.01
N ASN A 480 -13.95 -31.64 -6.37
CA ASN A 480 -14.34 -32.27 -7.61
C ASN A 480 -14.21 -31.37 -8.83
N THR A 481 -14.37 -30.06 -8.64
CA THR A 481 -14.27 -29.07 -9.72
C THR A 481 -12.94 -28.31 -9.68
N GLY A 482 -12.20 -28.40 -8.57
CA GLY A 482 -11.03 -27.58 -8.32
C GLY A 482 -11.37 -26.11 -8.05
N MET A 483 -12.67 -25.78 -7.96
CA MET A 483 -13.16 -24.42 -7.78
C MET A 483 -13.03 -23.97 -6.33
N ARG A 484 -12.60 -22.75 -6.15
CA ARG A 484 -12.60 -22.04 -4.87
C ARG A 484 -13.59 -20.91 -4.93
N THR A 485 -14.28 -20.69 -3.82
CA THR A 485 -15.30 -19.65 -3.72
C THR A 485 -15.01 -18.81 -2.48
N ALA A 486 -14.85 -17.51 -2.66
CA ALA A 486 -14.86 -16.54 -1.58
C ALA A 486 -16.26 -15.91 -1.51
N LYS A 487 -16.84 -15.86 -0.32
CA LYS A 487 -18.18 -15.32 -0.09
C LYS A 487 -18.18 -14.35 1.09
N ALA A 488 -18.69 -13.15 0.89
CA ALA A 488 -18.92 -12.20 1.98
C ALA A 488 -20.15 -12.65 2.80
N THR A 489 -19.90 -13.31 3.93
CA THR A 489 -20.95 -13.89 4.80
C THR A 489 -21.47 -12.88 5.82
N LYS A 490 -20.68 -11.86 6.14
CA LYS A 490 -21.06 -10.72 6.99
C LYS A 490 -20.53 -9.42 6.38
N GLN A 491 -21.38 -8.41 6.38
CA GLN A 491 -21.04 -7.02 6.01
C GLN A 491 -21.85 -6.09 6.92
N ARG A 492 -21.20 -5.15 7.60
CA ARG A 492 -21.91 -4.22 8.49
C ARG A 492 -22.54 -3.05 7.71
N ASP A 493 -21.80 -2.50 6.74
CA ASP A 493 -22.19 -1.29 6.02
C ASP A 493 -22.37 -1.49 4.51
N MET A 494 -22.30 -2.75 4.03
CA MET A 494 -22.45 -3.13 2.63
C MET A 494 -23.42 -4.31 2.51
N GLU A 495 -23.91 -4.59 1.30
CA GLU A 495 -24.74 -5.76 1.04
C GLU A 495 -23.94 -7.06 1.19
N THR A 496 -24.52 -8.02 1.89
CA THR A 496 -23.95 -9.38 2.02
C THR A 496 -24.14 -10.20 0.75
N GLY A 497 -23.37 -11.27 0.61
CA GLY A 497 -23.56 -12.26 -0.45
C GLY A 497 -22.73 -12.02 -1.71
N ALA A 498 -21.79 -11.06 -1.71
CA ALA A 498 -20.80 -10.99 -2.76
C ALA A 498 -20.04 -12.33 -2.85
N VAL A 499 -19.93 -12.86 -4.07
CA VAL A 499 -19.28 -14.15 -4.36
C VAL A 499 -18.21 -13.94 -5.42
N PHE A 500 -17.03 -14.51 -5.17
CA PHE A 500 -15.92 -14.55 -6.12
C PHE A 500 -15.44 -15.98 -6.28
N SER A 501 -15.57 -16.54 -7.48
CA SER A 501 -15.12 -17.89 -7.82
C SER A 501 -13.79 -17.84 -8.54
N PHE A 502 -12.83 -18.66 -8.11
CA PHE A 502 -11.47 -18.66 -8.64
C PHE A 502 -10.82 -20.04 -8.60
N LYS A 503 -9.73 -20.17 -9.35
CA LYS A 503 -8.80 -21.30 -9.30
C LYS A 503 -7.42 -20.80 -8.91
N LEU A 504 -6.56 -21.68 -8.42
CA LEU A 504 -5.13 -21.39 -8.27
C LEU A 504 -4.41 -21.85 -9.53
N ASN A 505 -3.82 -20.87 -10.23
CA ASN A 505 -2.98 -21.12 -11.40
C ASN A 505 -1.54 -21.34 -10.95
N VAL A 506 -0.92 -22.41 -11.40
CA VAL A 506 0.49 -22.73 -11.10
C VAL A 506 1.38 -21.87 -11.98
N VAL A 507 2.33 -21.16 -11.36
CA VAL A 507 3.32 -20.31 -12.03
C VAL A 507 4.71 -20.91 -11.83
N ASP A 508 5.39 -21.14 -12.93
CA ASP A 508 6.80 -21.56 -12.97
C ASP A 508 7.70 -20.34 -12.72
N LEU A 509 8.60 -20.45 -11.74
CA LEU A 509 9.54 -19.40 -11.35
C LEU A 509 10.95 -19.63 -11.91
N GLY A 510 11.27 -20.84 -12.33
CA GLY A 510 12.57 -21.29 -12.81
C GLY A 510 13.02 -22.57 -12.14
N MET A 511 14.29 -22.91 -12.29
CA MET A 511 14.90 -24.09 -11.67
C MET A 511 15.74 -23.68 -10.47
N ASP A 512 15.76 -24.50 -9.43
CA ASP A 512 16.67 -24.36 -8.30
C ASP A 512 18.08 -24.92 -8.58
N GLU A 513 18.94 -24.91 -7.56
CA GLU A 513 20.33 -25.37 -7.67
C GLU A 513 20.43 -26.89 -7.94
N ASP A 514 19.39 -27.65 -7.59
CA ASP A 514 19.32 -29.12 -7.80
C ASP A 514 18.69 -29.47 -9.17
N GLY A 515 18.22 -28.47 -9.93
CA GLY A 515 17.58 -28.62 -11.24
C GLY A 515 16.06 -28.91 -11.15
N ASP A 516 15.47 -28.79 -9.99
CA ASP A 516 14.02 -28.94 -9.79
C ASP A 516 13.25 -27.66 -10.14
N VAL A 517 12.08 -27.82 -10.73
CA VAL A 517 11.23 -26.68 -11.11
C VAL A 517 10.58 -26.08 -9.86
N VAL A 518 10.92 -24.83 -9.59
CA VAL A 518 10.30 -24.06 -8.50
C VAL A 518 8.99 -23.45 -8.98
N THR A 519 7.90 -23.80 -8.32
CA THR A 519 6.56 -23.29 -8.65
C THR A 519 5.87 -22.65 -7.45
N THR A 520 4.93 -21.76 -7.73
CA THR A 520 3.95 -21.27 -6.76
C THR A 520 2.61 -21.05 -7.45
N CYS A 521 1.63 -20.48 -6.74
CA CYS A 521 0.33 -20.24 -7.33
C CYS A 521 -0.05 -18.75 -7.29
N THR A 522 -0.95 -18.39 -8.21
CA THR A 522 -1.66 -17.11 -8.24
C THR A 522 -3.16 -17.35 -8.36
N VAL A 523 -3.96 -16.33 -8.03
CA VAL A 523 -5.41 -16.36 -8.17
C VAL A 523 -5.79 -16.09 -9.62
N GLN A 524 -6.66 -16.92 -10.17
CA GLN A 524 -7.26 -16.73 -11.48
C GLN A 524 -8.78 -16.76 -11.35
N GLN A 525 -9.45 -15.68 -11.72
CA GLN A 525 -10.92 -15.63 -11.75
C GLN A 525 -11.48 -16.74 -12.65
N ALA A 526 -12.48 -17.45 -12.17
CA ALA A 526 -13.17 -18.44 -12.95
C ALA A 526 -14.08 -17.78 -14.00
N SER A 527 -14.13 -18.36 -15.20
CA SER A 527 -15.04 -17.93 -16.25
C SER A 527 -16.49 -18.28 -15.90
N GLU A 528 -17.45 -17.58 -16.51
CA GLU A 528 -18.88 -17.87 -16.32
C GLU A 528 -19.21 -19.33 -16.65
N SER A 529 -18.62 -19.88 -17.72
CA SER A 529 -18.82 -21.27 -18.11
C SER A 529 -18.28 -22.28 -17.06
N GLU A 530 -17.16 -21.97 -16.42
CA GLU A 530 -16.61 -22.81 -15.33
C GLU A 530 -17.49 -22.73 -14.08
N ILE A 531 -18.04 -21.54 -13.77
CA ILE A 531 -18.97 -21.34 -12.64
C ILE A 531 -20.28 -22.10 -12.90
N GLU A 532 -20.82 -21.99 -14.11
CA GLU A 532 -22.02 -22.74 -14.49
C GLU A 532 -21.79 -24.25 -14.39
N GLU A 533 -20.66 -24.73 -14.87
CA GLU A 533 -20.33 -26.16 -14.79
C GLU A 533 -20.16 -26.64 -13.35
N ALA A 534 -19.53 -25.84 -12.49
CA ALA A 534 -19.36 -26.14 -11.07
C ALA A 534 -20.69 -26.16 -10.30
N ASN A 535 -21.62 -25.27 -10.67
CA ASN A 535 -22.93 -25.14 -10.02
C ASN A 535 -23.97 -26.16 -10.52
N ARG A 536 -23.65 -26.96 -11.56
CA ARG A 536 -24.59 -27.97 -12.04
C ARG A 536 -24.89 -29.00 -10.94
N PRO A 537 -26.17 -29.30 -10.69
CA PRO A 537 -26.53 -30.30 -9.73
C PRO A 537 -25.80 -31.62 -10.03
N ARG A 538 -25.26 -32.27 -9.01
CA ARG A 538 -24.51 -33.53 -9.21
C ARG A 538 -25.43 -34.70 -9.17
N ILE A 539 -25.21 -35.67 -10.07
CA ILE A 539 -25.88 -36.97 -10.04
C ILE A 539 -25.34 -37.75 -8.84
N LYS A 540 -26.15 -37.89 -7.77
CA LYS A 540 -25.74 -38.56 -6.52
C LYS A 540 -26.39 -39.94 -6.35
N GLY A 541 -27.54 -40.18 -6.96
CA GLY A 541 -28.26 -41.44 -6.82
C GLY A 541 -27.57 -42.61 -7.53
N LYS A 542 -27.35 -43.75 -6.85
CA LYS A 542 -26.69 -44.93 -7.40
C LYS A 542 -27.24 -45.34 -8.77
N ASN A 543 -28.57 -45.35 -8.92
CA ASN A 543 -29.24 -45.74 -10.16
C ASN A 543 -29.16 -44.63 -11.22
N GLN A 544 -29.15 -43.36 -10.83
CA GLN A 544 -28.93 -42.22 -11.72
C GLN A 544 -27.51 -42.29 -12.32
N VAL A 545 -26.49 -42.55 -11.48
CA VAL A 545 -25.10 -42.76 -11.91
C VAL A 545 -25.02 -43.96 -12.87
N LEU A 546 -25.74 -45.04 -12.59
CA LEU A 546 -25.74 -46.20 -13.45
C LEU A 546 -26.37 -45.92 -14.83
N ILE A 547 -27.49 -45.16 -14.89
CA ILE A 547 -28.08 -44.72 -16.18
C ILE A 547 -27.04 -43.91 -16.98
N ARG A 548 -26.37 -42.99 -16.33
CA ARG A 548 -25.31 -42.20 -17.00
C ARG A 548 -24.16 -43.05 -17.50
N GLN A 549 -23.70 -44.02 -16.71
CA GLN A 549 -22.66 -44.96 -17.13
C GLN A 549 -23.08 -45.77 -18.33
N VAL A 550 -24.30 -46.30 -18.34
CA VAL A 550 -24.88 -47.02 -19.48
C VAL A 550 -24.94 -46.15 -20.73
N PHE A 551 -25.41 -44.91 -20.59
CA PHE A 551 -25.43 -43.97 -21.72
C PHE A 551 -24.03 -43.68 -22.26
N THR A 552 -23.06 -43.45 -21.39
CA THR A 552 -21.65 -43.17 -21.77
C THR A 552 -21.01 -44.39 -22.46
N GLN A 553 -21.31 -45.61 -21.97
CA GLN A 553 -20.83 -46.84 -22.58
C GLN A 553 -21.40 -47.02 -23.99
N LEU A 554 -22.73 -46.94 -24.13
CA LEU A 554 -23.43 -47.08 -25.41
C LEU A 554 -22.95 -46.06 -26.45
N ARG A 555 -22.73 -44.84 -26.02
CA ARG A 555 -22.14 -43.80 -26.86
C ARG A 555 -20.71 -44.18 -27.31
N GLY A 556 -19.88 -44.70 -26.41
CA GLY A 556 -18.53 -45.15 -26.74
C GLY A 556 -18.51 -46.30 -27.72
N GLU A 557 -19.58 -47.12 -27.74
CA GLU A 557 -19.84 -48.23 -28.68
C GLU A 557 -20.46 -47.74 -30.01
N GLY A 558 -20.69 -46.42 -30.18
CA GLY A 558 -21.27 -45.81 -31.36
C GLY A 558 -22.80 -45.96 -31.46
N VAL A 559 -23.47 -46.39 -30.37
CA VAL A 559 -24.94 -46.51 -30.32
C VAL A 559 -25.57 -45.13 -30.15
N GLY A 560 -26.51 -44.79 -31.00
CA GLY A 560 -27.18 -43.50 -31.01
C GLY A 560 -26.82 -42.63 -32.21
N ARG A 561 -27.16 -41.35 -32.14
CA ARG A 561 -26.91 -40.37 -33.21
C ARG A 561 -26.84 -38.95 -32.69
N ALA A 562 -26.30 -38.03 -33.50
CA ALA A 562 -26.41 -36.60 -33.24
C ALA A 562 -27.87 -36.13 -33.31
N ASN A 563 -28.26 -35.17 -32.48
CA ASN A 563 -29.62 -34.63 -32.46
C ASN A 563 -29.99 -33.95 -33.79
N PRO A 564 -31.22 -34.16 -34.30
CA PRO A 564 -31.76 -33.46 -35.49
C PRO A 564 -32.19 -32.03 -35.15
N ALA A 565 -32.56 -31.27 -36.17
CA ALA A 565 -33.35 -30.05 -36.01
C ALA A 565 -34.79 -30.43 -35.67
N GLY A 566 -35.44 -29.74 -34.76
CA GLY A 566 -36.84 -29.95 -34.44
C GLY A 566 -37.26 -29.33 -33.10
N VAL A 567 -38.59 -29.26 -32.91
CA VAL A 567 -39.17 -28.73 -31.66
C VAL A 567 -38.83 -29.66 -30.50
N GLY A 568 -38.30 -29.07 -29.42
CA GLY A 568 -37.90 -29.81 -28.22
C GLY A 568 -36.51 -30.43 -28.27
N PHE A 569 -35.77 -30.27 -29.37
CA PHE A 569 -34.35 -30.63 -29.47
C PHE A 569 -33.45 -29.38 -29.36
N PRO A 570 -32.22 -29.52 -28.84
CA PRO A 570 -31.24 -28.45 -28.89
C PRO A 570 -30.78 -28.15 -30.31
N GLU A 571 -29.92 -27.14 -30.52
CA GLU A 571 -29.35 -26.87 -31.83
C GLU A 571 -28.80 -28.14 -32.50
N PRO A 572 -29.01 -28.32 -33.82
CA PRO A 572 -28.62 -29.55 -34.52
C PRO A 572 -27.16 -29.91 -34.32
N ARG A 573 -26.87 -31.20 -34.16
CA ARG A 573 -25.51 -31.74 -33.94
C ARG A 573 -24.75 -31.22 -32.74
N THR A 574 -25.46 -30.74 -31.71
CA THR A 574 -24.83 -30.31 -30.46
C THR A 574 -24.82 -31.40 -29.39
N HIS A 575 -25.74 -32.35 -29.44
CA HIS A 575 -25.87 -33.43 -28.45
C HIS A 575 -25.94 -34.79 -29.08
N TRP A 576 -25.43 -35.81 -28.37
CA TRP A 576 -25.59 -37.22 -28.70
C TRP A 576 -26.88 -37.76 -28.07
N MET A 577 -27.69 -38.46 -28.84
CA MET A 577 -28.96 -39.02 -28.39
C MET A 577 -28.97 -40.54 -28.54
N ILE A 578 -29.60 -41.21 -27.59
CA ILE A 578 -29.82 -42.64 -27.60
C ILE A 578 -31.32 -42.91 -27.34
N GLU A 579 -31.88 -43.89 -28.01
CA GLU A 579 -33.27 -44.31 -27.76
C GLU A 579 -33.42 -44.77 -26.32
N GLU A 580 -34.50 -44.32 -25.64
CA GLU A 580 -34.77 -44.61 -24.24
C GLU A 580 -34.81 -46.12 -23.97
N GLU A 581 -35.51 -46.90 -24.82
CA GLU A 581 -35.65 -48.35 -24.65
C GLU A 581 -34.26 -49.02 -24.68
N THR A 582 -33.34 -48.60 -25.55
CA THR A 582 -31.98 -49.12 -25.59
C THR A 582 -31.22 -48.89 -24.28
N VAL A 583 -31.32 -47.69 -23.71
CA VAL A 583 -30.70 -47.36 -22.42
C VAL A 583 -31.33 -48.16 -21.29
N LYS A 584 -32.64 -48.32 -21.30
CA LYS A 584 -33.43 -49.04 -20.31
C LYS A 584 -33.12 -50.54 -20.29
N ASP A 585 -32.98 -51.17 -21.47
CA ASP A 585 -32.62 -52.58 -21.57
C ASP A 585 -31.22 -52.86 -21.03
N HIS A 586 -30.23 -52.02 -21.38
CA HIS A 586 -28.89 -52.16 -20.87
C HIS A 586 -28.81 -51.86 -19.37
N PHE A 587 -29.58 -50.89 -18.87
CA PHE A 587 -29.71 -50.63 -17.44
C PHE A 587 -30.28 -51.83 -16.70
N ALA A 588 -31.34 -52.44 -17.23
CA ALA A 588 -31.98 -53.61 -16.62
C ALA A 588 -31.03 -54.79 -16.45
N GLY A 589 -30.12 -54.99 -17.42
CA GLY A 589 -29.09 -56.03 -17.35
C GLY A 589 -28.01 -55.79 -16.26
N LYS A 590 -27.94 -54.58 -15.70
CA LYS A 590 -26.93 -54.21 -14.68
C LYS A 590 -27.49 -54.00 -13.27
N VAL A 591 -28.81 -53.98 -13.11
CA VAL A 591 -29.48 -53.87 -11.80
C VAL A 591 -29.62 -55.25 -11.15
N SER A 592 -29.39 -55.34 -9.83
CA SER A 592 -29.50 -56.58 -9.08
C SER A 592 -30.94 -57.17 -9.14
N SER A 593 -31.04 -58.47 -9.20
CA SER A 593 -32.29 -59.28 -9.41
C SER A 593 -33.37 -59.10 -8.33
N SER A 594 -33.13 -58.34 -7.28
CA SER A 594 -34.07 -58.10 -6.17
C SER A 594 -34.99 -56.88 -6.38
N SER A 595 -34.86 -56.11 -7.46
CA SER A 595 -35.62 -54.90 -7.73
C SER A 595 -36.37 -55.02 -9.07
N ASN A 596 -37.55 -54.42 -9.19
CA ASN A 596 -38.22 -54.25 -10.48
C ASN A 596 -37.45 -53.22 -11.32
N PRO A 597 -36.64 -53.66 -12.34
CA PRO A 597 -35.75 -52.77 -13.06
C PRO A 597 -36.45 -51.60 -13.75
N ARG A 598 -37.67 -51.84 -14.24
CA ARG A 598 -38.48 -50.80 -14.91
C ARG A 598 -38.89 -49.67 -13.97
N SER A 599 -39.31 -50.00 -12.75
CA SER A 599 -39.69 -49.02 -11.73
C SER A 599 -38.50 -48.22 -11.25
N VAL A 600 -37.39 -48.92 -11.00
CA VAL A 600 -36.11 -48.29 -10.56
C VAL A 600 -35.56 -47.36 -11.63
N TYR A 601 -35.59 -47.78 -12.90
CA TYR A 601 -35.18 -46.94 -14.03
C TYR A 601 -36.02 -45.67 -14.09
N LYS A 602 -37.38 -45.82 -14.09
CA LYS A 602 -38.31 -44.70 -14.18
C LYS A 602 -38.05 -43.67 -13.06
N GLN A 603 -37.96 -44.13 -11.81
CA GLN A 603 -37.70 -43.23 -10.68
C GLN A 603 -36.35 -42.49 -10.82
N ALA A 604 -35.31 -43.19 -11.25
CA ALA A 604 -33.98 -42.59 -11.43
C ALA A 604 -33.96 -41.61 -12.62
N MET A 605 -34.67 -41.93 -13.70
CA MET A 605 -34.77 -41.09 -14.89
C MET A 605 -35.60 -39.84 -14.63
N ASP A 606 -36.75 -39.96 -13.95
CA ASP A 606 -37.58 -38.83 -13.54
C ASP A 606 -36.76 -37.85 -12.65
N ALA A 607 -35.92 -38.38 -11.78
CA ALA A 607 -35.06 -37.57 -10.95
C ALA A 607 -33.90 -36.89 -11.74
N LEU A 608 -33.35 -37.56 -12.78
CA LEU A 608 -32.38 -36.97 -13.69
C LEU A 608 -32.97 -35.84 -14.52
N ILE A 609 -34.20 -36.03 -15.00
CA ILE A 609 -34.97 -35.01 -15.76
C ILE A 609 -35.32 -33.85 -14.84
N GLY A 610 -35.88 -34.12 -13.65
CA GLY A 610 -36.27 -33.10 -12.68
C GLY A 610 -35.12 -32.24 -12.17
N SER A 611 -33.91 -32.80 -12.16
CA SER A 611 -32.68 -32.07 -11.81
C SER A 611 -31.97 -31.43 -13.01
N GLY A 612 -32.52 -31.55 -14.23
CA GLY A 612 -31.96 -30.97 -15.45
C GLY A 612 -30.70 -31.67 -15.99
N HIS A 613 -30.36 -32.87 -15.49
CA HIS A 613 -29.20 -33.62 -15.97
C HIS A 613 -29.43 -34.34 -17.29
N ALA A 614 -30.64 -34.80 -17.52
CA ALA A 614 -31.01 -35.46 -18.74
C ALA A 614 -32.34 -34.89 -19.29
N VAL A 615 -32.54 -35.04 -20.57
CA VAL A 615 -33.78 -34.72 -21.27
C VAL A 615 -34.26 -35.97 -21.97
N LEU A 616 -35.55 -36.20 -21.89
CA LEU A 616 -36.26 -37.20 -22.68
C LEU A 616 -37.26 -36.49 -23.60
N ASN A 617 -37.10 -36.65 -24.90
CA ASN A 617 -38.00 -36.08 -25.89
C ASN A 617 -38.11 -37.03 -27.09
N ASP A 618 -39.33 -37.28 -27.55
CA ASP A 618 -39.66 -38.15 -28.69
C ASP A 618 -38.98 -39.53 -28.62
N GLY A 619 -38.92 -40.11 -27.39
CA GLY A 619 -38.30 -41.42 -27.14
C GLY A 619 -36.76 -41.42 -27.14
N PHE A 620 -36.12 -40.29 -27.21
CA PHE A 620 -34.66 -40.15 -27.13
C PHE A 620 -34.24 -39.46 -25.85
N ILE A 621 -33.12 -39.95 -25.30
CA ILE A 621 -32.43 -39.39 -24.14
C ILE A 621 -31.14 -38.75 -24.57
N TRP A 622 -30.84 -37.59 -23.96
CA TRP A 622 -29.51 -37.01 -23.95
C TRP A 622 -29.19 -36.36 -22.60
N PHE A 623 -27.92 -36.27 -22.28
CA PHE A 623 -27.42 -35.55 -21.10
C PHE A 623 -27.07 -34.12 -21.46
N THR A 624 -27.31 -33.19 -20.54
CA THR A 624 -27.09 -31.72 -20.74
C THR A 624 -25.68 -31.27 -20.49
N ASP A 625 -24.82 -32.14 -19.93
CA ASP A 625 -23.42 -31.85 -19.64
C ASP A 625 -22.46 -32.17 -20.82
N SER A 626 -21.15 -31.92 -20.59
CA SER A 626 -20.11 -32.19 -21.59
C SER A 626 -20.07 -33.64 -22.11
N ASN A 627 -20.55 -34.60 -21.29
CA ASN A 627 -20.65 -36.01 -21.70
C ASN A 627 -21.82 -36.28 -22.65
N GLY A 628 -22.82 -35.41 -22.71
CA GLY A 628 -23.91 -35.44 -23.66
C GLY A 628 -23.64 -34.70 -24.96
N LYS A 629 -22.60 -33.81 -25.01
CA LYS A 629 -22.30 -33.02 -26.20
C LYS A 629 -21.75 -33.90 -27.34
N TYR A 630 -22.26 -33.68 -28.53
CA TYR A 630 -21.70 -34.29 -29.75
C TYR A 630 -20.30 -33.72 -29.98
N LYS A 631 -19.32 -34.59 -30.16
CA LYS A 631 -17.99 -34.25 -30.63
C LYS A 631 -17.81 -34.84 -32.01
N GLU A 632 -17.54 -34.03 -33.04
CA GLU A 632 -17.17 -34.51 -34.36
C GLU A 632 -15.93 -35.38 -34.33
#